data_9c1db11334076f9212708af926a72cd2
#
_entry.id   9c1db11334076f9212708af926a72cd2
#
_cell.length_a   1.000
_cell.length_b   1.000
_cell.length_c   1.000
_cell.angle_alpha   90.00
_cell.angle_beta   90.00
_cell.angle_gamma   90.00
#
_symmetry.space_group_name_H-M   'P 1'
#
loop_
_entity.id
_entity.type
_entity.pdbx_description
1 polymer ?
#
loop_
_entity_poly.entity_id
_entity_poly.type
_entity_poly.pdbx_seq_one_letter_code
_entity_poly.pdbx_strand_id
1 'polypeptide(L)'
;LRLEVVIPPENEPVELDEARRFCRIDSDLTEEDALLTTFITAAREQVEVMTGRALAPQTLRMTLDSAPRERSVMLPRVPLIEVEDVTFAGEMVEGWTVTTTSVPAVLSYPHAWPAGEMGITFRCGYGAEETEACPERARQALLFLVSHWYEERLPVVVGRTATSVPMTVDSLISPLKTWVWR
;
A
#
# COMPACT_ATOMS: atom_id res chain seq x y z
N LEU A 1 14.13 2.23 10.08
CA LEU A 1 13.11 2.82 9.20
C LEU A 1 11.74 2.41 9.68
N ARG A 2 10.82 3.36 9.86
CA ARG A 2 9.42 3.15 10.21
C ARG A 2 8.56 3.80 9.12
N LEU A 3 7.47 3.13 8.74
CA LEU A 3 6.48 3.63 7.79
C LEU A 3 5.10 3.55 8.45
N GLU A 4 4.41 4.68 8.51
CA GLU A 4 3.12 4.82 9.18
C GLU A 4 2.09 5.42 8.22
N VAL A 5 0.83 4.98 8.31
CA VAL A 5 -0.29 5.58 7.61
C VAL A 5 -0.75 6.80 8.44
N VAL A 6 -0.68 7.99 7.86
CA VAL A 6 -1.15 9.25 8.47
C VAL A 6 -2.59 9.50 8.09
N ILE A 7 -2.91 9.35 6.80
CA ILE A 7 -4.27 9.45 6.27
C ILE A 7 -4.55 8.18 5.48
N PRO A 8 -5.47 7.32 5.94
CA PRO A 8 -5.84 6.11 5.21
C PRO A 8 -6.59 6.44 3.92
N PRO A 9 -6.72 5.48 2.98
CA PRO A 9 -7.51 5.65 1.78
C PRO A 9 -8.97 5.98 2.11
N GLU A 10 -9.53 6.93 1.39
CA GLU A 10 -10.95 7.26 1.46
C GLU A 10 -11.83 6.21 0.76
N ASN A 11 -11.30 5.67 -0.34
CA ASN A 11 -11.99 4.65 -1.14
C ASN A 11 -11.07 3.43 -1.34
N GLU A 12 -11.65 2.26 -1.28
CA GLU A 12 -10.96 1.01 -1.55
C GLU A 12 -10.87 0.75 -3.08
N PRO A 13 -9.84 0.05 -3.58
CA PRO A 13 -9.71 -0.27 -5.01
C PRO A 13 -10.81 -1.22 -5.53
N VAL A 14 -11.45 -1.96 -4.64
CA VAL A 14 -12.57 -2.88 -4.92
C VAL A 14 -13.77 -2.43 -4.11
N GLU A 15 -14.88 -2.23 -4.79
CA GLU A 15 -16.14 -1.85 -4.16
C GLU A 15 -16.81 -3.04 -3.46
N LEU A 16 -17.61 -2.76 -2.43
CA LEU A 16 -18.35 -3.76 -1.67
C LEU A 16 -19.26 -4.61 -2.58
N ASP A 17 -19.98 -3.97 -3.50
CA ASP A 17 -20.87 -4.65 -4.44
C ASP A 17 -20.12 -5.55 -5.42
N GLU A 18 -18.91 -5.19 -5.80
CA GLU A 18 -18.04 -6.02 -6.62
C GLU A 18 -17.60 -7.28 -5.86
N ALA A 19 -17.18 -7.09 -4.60
CA ALA A 19 -16.82 -8.21 -3.73
C ALA A 19 -17.99 -9.15 -3.47
N ARG A 20 -19.20 -8.62 -3.22
CA ARG A 20 -20.43 -9.42 -3.07
C ARG A 20 -20.70 -10.29 -4.30
N ARG A 21 -20.68 -9.68 -5.50
CA ARG A 21 -20.88 -10.42 -6.76
C ARG A 21 -19.83 -11.50 -6.97
N PHE A 22 -18.57 -11.21 -6.62
CA PHE A 22 -17.48 -12.17 -6.73
C PHE A 22 -17.66 -13.36 -5.77
N CYS A 23 -18.08 -13.09 -4.54
CA CYS A 23 -18.37 -14.11 -3.52
C CYS A 23 -19.75 -14.79 -3.71
N ARG A 24 -20.53 -14.41 -4.75
CA ARG A 24 -21.89 -14.92 -5.03
C ARG A 24 -22.86 -14.72 -3.86
N ILE A 25 -22.78 -13.58 -3.22
CA ILE A 25 -23.67 -13.17 -2.14
C ILE A 25 -24.82 -12.39 -2.72
N ASP A 26 -26.04 -12.76 -2.36
CA ASP A 26 -27.25 -12.07 -2.81
C ASP A 26 -27.25 -10.63 -2.28
N SER A 27 -27.72 -9.70 -3.13
CA SER A 27 -27.74 -8.25 -2.82
C SER A 27 -28.57 -7.91 -1.57
N ASP A 28 -29.50 -8.77 -1.20
CA ASP A 28 -30.41 -8.55 -0.08
C ASP A 28 -29.78 -8.94 1.28
N LEU A 29 -28.65 -9.66 1.25
CA LEU A 29 -27.91 -10.09 2.44
C LEU A 29 -26.91 -9.00 2.87
N THR A 30 -27.39 -8.00 3.60
CA THR A 30 -26.54 -6.89 4.09
C THR A 30 -25.84 -7.17 5.43
N GLU A 31 -26.20 -8.27 6.09
CA GLU A 31 -25.65 -8.64 7.41
C GLU A 31 -24.13 -8.86 7.37
N GLU A 32 -23.59 -9.22 6.21
CA GLU A 32 -22.18 -9.55 6.02
C GLU A 32 -21.32 -8.39 5.49
N ASP A 33 -21.92 -7.22 5.23
CA ASP A 33 -21.22 -6.08 4.65
C ASP A 33 -20.04 -5.60 5.46
N ALA A 34 -20.20 -5.50 6.76
CA ALA A 34 -19.12 -5.09 7.66
C ALA A 34 -17.95 -6.06 7.61
N LEU A 35 -18.23 -7.36 7.49
CA LEU A 35 -17.20 -8.40 7.36
C LEU A 35 -16.48 -8.31 6.03
N LEU A 36 -17.22 -8.17 4.92
CA LEU A 36 -16.65 -8.01 3.58
C LEU A 36 -15.80 -6.75 3.49
N THR A 37 -16.26 -5.63 4.04
CA THR A 37 -15.49 -4.39 4.10
C THR A 37 -14.17 -4.59 4.84
N THR A 38 -14.19 -5.29 5.97
CA THR A 38 -12.98 -5.64 6.71
C THR A 38 -12.03 -6.50 5.87
N PHE A 39 -12.55 -7.48 5.13
CA PHE A 39 -11.73 -8.32 4.26
C PHE A 39 -11.15 -7.55 3.07
N ILE A 40 -11.90 -6.60 2.48
CA ILE A 40 -11.40 -5.75 1.40
C ILE A 40 -10.20 -4.92 1.88
N THR A 41 -10.34 -4.25 3.03
CA THR A 41 -9.26 -3.46 3.62
C THR A 41 -8.03 -4.34 3.95
N ALA A 42 -8.24 -5.48 4.60
CA ALA A 42 -7.16 -6.39 4.93
C ALA A 42 -6.46 -6.98 3.68
N ALA A 43 -7.23 -7.28 2.62
CA ALA A 43 -6.69 -7.76 1.36
C ALA A 43 -5.83 -6.68 0.69
N ARG A 44 -6.30 -5.41 0.68
CA ARG A 44 -5.52 -4.27 0.17
C ARG A 44 -4.19 -4.16 0.91
N GLU A 45 -4.23 -4.09 2.24
CA GLU A 45 -3.01 -3.99 3.06
C GLU A 45 -2.04 -5.14 2.80
N GLN A 46 -2.54 -6.36 2.70
CA GLN A 46 -1.72 -7.54 2.40
C GLN A 46 -1.04 -7.43 1.03
N VAL A 47 -1.77 -7.06 -0.03
CA VAL A 47 -1.21 -6.91 -1.38
C VAL A 47 -0.25 -5.73 -1.45
N GLU A 48 -0.53 -4.63 -0.76
CA GLU A 48 0.39 -3.49 -0.64
C GLU A 48 1.72 -3.87 0.00
N VAL A 49 1.69 -4.68 1.07
CA VAL A 49 2.92 -5.21 1.70
C VAL A 49 3.69 -6.12 0.75
N MET A 50 2.99 -7.00 0.03
CA MET A 50 3.61 -7.97 -0.87
C MET A 50 4.21 -7.35 -2.14
N THR A 51 3.64 -6.23 -2.60
CA THR A 51 4.06 -5.58 -3.86
C THR A 51 4.95 -4.35 -3.66
N GLY A 52 4.93 -3.74 -2.48
CA GLY A 52 5.56 -2.44 -2.23
C GLY A 52 4.82 -1.28 -2.90
N ARG A 53 3.55 -1.47 -3.29
CA ARG A 53 2.71 -0.45 -3.92
C ARG A 53 1.66 0.06 -2.95
N ALA A 54 1.15 1.26 -3.19
CA ALA A 54 -0.07 1.78 -2.58
C ALA A 54 -1.20 1.63 -3.61
N LEU A 55 -2.22 0.85 -3.29
CA LEU A 55 -3.29 0.51 -4.24
C LEU A 55 -4.41 1.53 -4.28
N ALA A 56 -4.46 2.42 -3.31
CA ALA A 56 -5.38 3.56 -3.25
C ALA A 56 -4.65 4.79 -2.68
N PRO A 57 -5.14 6.02 -2.98
CA PRO A 57 -4.50 7.25 -2.50
C PRO A 57 -4.50 7.32 -0.97
N GLN A 58 -3.32 7.51 -0.39
CA GLN A 58 -3.12 7.59 1.06
C GLN A 58 -1.90 8.45 1.39
N THR A 59 -1.87 9.05 2.58
CA THR A 59 -0.70 9.79 3.08
C THR A 59 0.07 8.93 4.06
N LEU A 60 1.35 8.79 3.80
CA LEU A 60 2.28 8.01 4.62
C LEU A 60 3.36 8.91 5.21
N ARG A 61 3.84 8.54 6.40
CA ARG A 61 5.04 9.11 6.99
C ARG A 61 6.13 8.05 7.11
N MET A 62 7.25 8.31 6.46
CA MET A 62 8.47 7.53 6.62
C MET A 62 9.39 8.21 7.62
N THR A 63 9.85 7.48 8.62
CA THR A 63 10.80 7.97 9.62
C THR A 63 12.08 7.15 9.56
N LEU A 64 13.22 7.85 9.47
CA LEU A 64 14.56 7.31 9.55
C LEU A 64 15.19 7.82 10.85
N ASP A 65 15.72 6.93 11.67
CA ASP A 65 16.33 7.27 12.98
C ASP A 65 17.58 8.18 12.85
N SER A 66 18.15 8.23 11.66
CA SER A 66 19.25 9.12 11.30
C SER A 66 19.22 9.45 9.82
N ALA A 67 19.74 10.62 9.49
CA ALA A 67 19.91 11.04 8.10
C ALA A 67 20.76 10.03 7.30
N PRO A 68 20.36 9.69 6.07
CA PRO A 68 21.16 8.83 5.22
C PRO A 68 22.47 9.52 4.84
N ARG A 69 23.50 8.71 4.56
CA ARG A 69 24.80 9.24 4.08
C ARG A 69 24.73 9.73 2.64
N GLU A 70 23.90 9.08 1.84
CA GLU A 70 23.62 9.45 0.47
C GLU A 70 22.76 10.73 0.45
N ARG A 71 22.92 11.53 -0.60
CA ARG A 71 22.11 12.73 -0.80
C ARG A 71 20.72 12.44 -1.37
N SER A 72 20.34 11.19 -1.40
CA SER A 72 19.08 10.73 -1.95
C SER A 72 18.47 9.62 -1.11
N VAL A 73 17.14 9.58 -1.10
CA VAL A 73 16.31 8.59 -0.39
C VAL A 73 15.26 8.07 -1.35
N MET A 74 15.14 6.75 -1.46
CA MET A 74 14.04 6.13 -2.18
C MET A 74 12.77 6.15 -1.33
N LEU A 75 11.67 6.61 -1.92
CA LEU A 75 10.37 6.64 -1.26
C LEU A 75 9.67 5.29 -1.47
N PRO A 76 9.34 4.58 -0.39
CA PRO A 76 8.57 3.34 -0.50
C PRO A 76 7.15 3.65 -0.94
N ARG A 77 6.45 2.64 -1.44
CA ARG A 77 5.06 2.74 -1.89
C ARG A 77 4.88 3.61 -3.15
N VAL A 78 4.70 2.95 -4.25
CA VAL A 78 4.47 3.56 -5.57
C VAL A 78 3.03 3.34 -6.02
N PRO A 79 2.48 4.20 -6.87
CA PRO A 79 3.06 5.44 -7.38
C PRO A 79 3.11 6.56 -6.34
N LEU A 80 4.13 7.41 -6.43
CA LEU A 80 4.17 8.64 -5.66
C LEU A 80 3.24 9.67 -6.32
N ILE A 81 2.44 10.36 -5.52
CA ILE A 81 1.64 11.52 -5.95
C ILE A 81 2.45 12.78 -5.68
N GLU A 82 2.79 13.03 -4.41
CA GLU A 82 3.55 14.21 -3.99
C GLU A 82 4.28 13.97 -2.67
N VAL A 83 5.27 14.80 -2.38
CA VAL A 83 5.90 14.89 -1.06
C VAL A 83 5.38 16.14 -0.40
N GLU A 84 4.75 16.00 0.75
CA GLU A 84 4.14 17.11 1.49
C GLU A 84 5.16 17.85 2.34
N ASP A 85 5.95 17.12 3.12
CA ASP A 85 6.99 17.70 3.98
C ASP A 85 8.20 16.78 4.17
N VAL A 86 9.34 17.41 4.49
CA VAL A 86 10.56 16.76 4.92
C VAL A 86 11.04 17.45 6.20
N THR A 87 11.23 16.69 7.26
CA THR A 87 11.64 17.22 8.56
C THR A 87 12.93 16.57 9.05
N PHE A 88 13.75 17.34 9.78
CA PHE A 88 14.91 16.84 10.55
C PHE A 88 14.80 17.31 11.99
N ALA A 89 14.85 16.36 12.91
CA ALA A 89 14.66 16.64 14.35
C ALA A 89 13.38 17.45 14.64
N GLY A 90 12.34 17.28 13.82
CA GLY A 90 11.06 17.99 13.93
C GLY A 90 10.99 19.34 13.19
N GLU A 91 12.11 19.84 12.64
CA GLU A 91 12.13 21.09 11.87
C GLU A 91 12.00 20.83 10.36
N MET A 92 11.21 21.65 9.66
CA MET A 92 11.02 21.54 8.22
C MET A 92 12.28 21.94 7.46
N VAL A 93 12.57 21.20 6.38
CA VAL A 93 13.71 21.47 5.49
C VAL A 93 13.19 21.69 4.07
N GLU A 94 13.63 22.77 3.46
CA GLU A 94 13.32 23.13 2.08
C GLU A 94 14.51 22.89 1.14
N GLY A 95 14.28 22.96 -0.17
CA GLY A 95 15.32 22.85 -1.21
C GLY A 95 15.62 21.41 -1.65
N TRP A 96 14.81 20.44 -1.26
CA TRP A 96 14.84 19.10 -1.82
C TRP A 96 14.13 19.03 -3.19
N THR A 97 14.43 18.00 -3.94
CA THR A 97 13.81 17.71 -5.24
C THR A 97 13.38 16.26 -5.30
N VAL A 98 12.32 16.00 -6.07
CA VAL A 98 11.80 14.63 -6.25
C VAL A 98 11.91 14.21 -7.70
N THR A 99 12.49 13.05 -7.94
CA THR A 99 12.53 12.40 -9.24
C THR A 99 11.48 11.30 -9.30
N THR A 100 10.42 11.53 -10.07
CA THR A 100 9.30 10.59 -10.25
C THR A 100 9.47 9.67 -11.46
N THR A 101 10.46 9.92 -12.32
CA THR A 101 10.77 9.06 -13.49
C THR A 101 11.34 7.70 -13.09
N SER A 102 11.87 7.57 -11.89
CA SER A 102 12.29 6.29 -11.29
C SER A 102 11.15 5.64 -10.51
N VAL A 103 11.16 4.31 -10.47
CA VAL A 103 10.23 3.50 -9.66
C VAL A 103 11.07 2.60 -8.76
N PRO A 104 11.11 2.84 -7.46
CA PRO A 104 10.44 3.90 -6.69
C PRO A 104 10.98 5.31 -6.95
N ALA A 105 10.19 6.33 -6.58
CA ALA A 105 10.60 7.73 -6.67
C ALA A 105 11.76 8.04 -5.73
N VAL A 106 12.57 9.02 -6.10
CA VAL A 106 13.77 9.39 -5.34
C VAL A 106 13.68 10.83 -4.88
N LEU A 107 13.74 11.04 -3.58
CA LEU A 107 13.91 12.35 -2.95
C LEU A 107 15.40 12.65 -2.87
N SER A 108 15.82 13.82 -3.35
CA SER A 108 17.23 14.25 -3.37
C SER A 108 17.41 15.62 -2.73
N TYR A 109 18.57 15.81 -2.09
CA TYR A 109 18.96 17.06 -1.47
C TYR A 109 20.33 17.53 -2.02
N PRO A 110 20.51 18.80 -2.38
CA PRO A 110 21.75 19.27 -2.99
C PRO A 110 22.96 19.25 -2.05
N HIS A 111 22.72 19.27 -0.75
CA HIS A 111 23.72 19.27 0.30
C HIS A 111 23.74 17.96 1.09
N ALA A 112 24.59 17.86 2.09
CA ALA A 112 24.44 16.81 3.09
C ALA A 112 23.15 17.04 3.88
N TRP A 113 22.43 15.97 4.17
CA TRP A 113 21.25 16.04 5.01
C TRP A 113 21.61 16.56 6.40
N PRO A 114 20.78 17.36 7.06
CA PRO A 114 20.96 17.74 8.45
C PRO A 114 21.04 16.50 9.34
N ALA A 115 21.73 16.63 10.48
CA ALA A 115 21.82 15.54 11.44
C ALA A 115 20.53 15.39 12.25
N GLY A 116 20.16 14.15 12.58
CA GLY A 116 18.99 13.85 13.39
C GLY A 116 18.04 12.88 12.75
N GLU A 117 16.91 12.67 13.40
CA GLU A 117 15.80 11.88 12.86
C GLU A 117 15.20 12.59 11.64
N MET A 118 15.04 11.85 10.55
CA MET A 118 14.43 12.35 9.32
C MET A 118 13.01 11.84 9.18
N GLY A 119 12.05 12.74 9.05
CA GLY A 119 10.65 12.45 8.71
C GLY A 119 10.33 12.91 7.29
N ILE A 120 9.64 12.08 6.53
CA ILE A 120 9.14 12.41 5.19
C ILE A 120 7.66 12.05 5.13
N THR A 121 6.82 13.06 4.94
CA THR A 121 5.39 12.86 4.71
C THR A 121 5.11 12.98 3.22
N PHE A 122 4.44 11.98 2.67
CA PHE A 122 4.18 11.92 1.24
C PHE A 122 2.85 11.22 0.95
N ARG A 123 2.20 11.66 -0.11
CA ARG A 123 0.99 11.08 -0.65
C ARG A 123 1.34 10.14 -1.79
N CYS A 124 0.75 8.95 -1.77
CA CYS A 124 1.01 7.91 -2.78
C CYS A 124 -0.25 7.08 -3.02
N GLY A 125 -0.30 6.39 -4.15
CA GLY A 125 -1.37 5.45 -4.48
C GLY A 125 -1.94 5.64 -5.88
N TYR A 126 -2.59 4.59 -6.36
CA TYR A 126 -3.33 4.59 -7.60
C TYR A 126 -4.71 5.24 -7.43
N GLY A 127 -5.29 5.76 -8.53
CA GLY A 127 -6.66 6.28 -8.58
C GLY A 127 -6.81 7.76 -8.19
N ALA A 128 -5.72 8.47 -7.92
CA ALA A 128 -5.73 9.93 -7.85
C ALA A 128 -5.73 10.54 -9.27
N GLU A 129 -6.05 11.84 -9.40
CA GLU A 129 -6.06 12.53 -10.69
C GLU A 129 -4.68 12.49 -11.36
N GLU A 130 -3.61 12.49 -10.57
CA GLU A 130 -2.22 12.48 -11.01
C GLU A 130 -1.67 11.07 -11.30
N THR A 131 -2.44 10.02 -11.00
CA THR A 131 -1.99 8.63 -11.13
C THR A 131 -2.95 7.79 -11.94
N GLU A 132 -2.43 6.68 -12.48
CA GLU A 132 -3.25 5.71 -13.18
C GLU A 132 -4.23 5.00 -12.24
N ALA A 133 -5.26 4.39 -12.80
CA ALA A 133 -6.15 3.52 -12.05
C ALA A 133 -5.40 2.32 -11.47
N CYS A 134 -5.92 1.78 -10.37
CA CYS A 134 -5.36 0.57 -9.76
C CYS A 134 -5.29 -0.56 -10.80
N PRO A 135 -4.13 -1.23 -10.96
CA PRO A 135 -3.96 -2.28 -11.95
C PRO A 135 -4.97 -3.42 -11.74
N GLU A 136 -5.60 -3.87 -12.83
CA GLU A 136 -6.60 -4.95 -12.79
C GLU A 136 -6.08 -6.24 -12.13
N ARG A 137 -4.79 -6.55 -12.29
CA ARG A 137 -4.16 -7.69 -11.62
C ARG A 137 -4.17 -7.57 -10.09
N ALA A 138 -3.98 -6.34 -9.57
CA ALA A 138 -4.07 -6.08 -8.14
C ALA A 138 -5.52 -6.22 -7.67
N ARG A 139 -6.48 -5.63 -8.38
CA ARG A 139 -7.92 -5.76 -8.08
C ARG A 139 -8.37 -7.21 -8.06
N GLN A 140 -7.97 -8.00 -9.05
CA GLN A 140 -8.26 -9.44 -9.08
C GLN A 140 -7.63 -10.19 -7.91
N ALA A 141 -6.40 -9.84 -7.53
CA ALA A 141 -5.75 -10.43 -6.37
C ALA A 141 -6.51 -10.13 -5.07
N LEU A 142 -7.03 -8.90 -4.92
CA LEU A 142 -7.87 -8.53 -3.78
C LEU A 142 -9.14 -9.38 -3.74
N LEU A 143 -9.86 -9.50 -4.85
CA LEU A 143 -11.09 -10.30 -4.94
C LEU A 143 -10.85 -11.78 -4.59
N PHE A 144 -9.74 -12.35 -5.05
CA PHE A 144 -9.38 -13.73 -4.70
C PHE A 144 -9.07 -13.87 -3.21
N LEU A 145 -8.39 -12.91 -2.58
CA LEU A 145 -8.13 -12.94 -1.13
C LEU A 145 -9.43 -12.82 -0.34
N VAL A 146 -10.29 -11.87 -0.71
CA VAL A 146 -11.59 -11.67 -0.07
C VAL A 146 -12.45 -12.93 -0.16
N SER A 147 -12.58 -13.51 -1.36
CA SER A 147 -13.35 -14.75 -1.55
C SER A 147 -12.77 -15.90 -0.75
N HIS A 148 -11.45 -16.06 -0.76
CA HIS A 148 -10.78 -17.10 -0.01
C HIS A 148 -11.06 -17.00 1.50
N TRP A 149 -10.91 -15.81 2.09
CA TRP A 149 -11.19 -15.61 3.52
C TRP A 149 -12.69 -15.72 3.84
N TYR A 150 -13.53 -15.33 2.90
CA TYR A 150 -14.97 -15.46 3.05
C TYR A 150 -15.42 -16.94 3.08
N GLU A 151 -14.86 -17.79 2.23
CA GLU A 151 -15.14 -19.22 2.16
C GLU A 151 -14.52 -20.00 3.32
N GLU A 152 -13.32 -19.61 3.77
CA GLU A 152 -12.57 -20.29 4.85
C GLU A 152 -12.80 -19.66 6.24
N ARG A 153 -14.00 -19.14 6.54
CA ARG A 153 -14.35 -18.49 7.81
C ARG A 153 -14.14 -19.33 9.07
N LEU A 154 -13.97 -20.62 8.94
CA LEU A 154 -13.69 -21.49 10.08
C LEU A 154 -12.18 -21.57 10.30
N PRO A 155 -11.68 -21.09 11.47
CA PRO A 155 -10.32 -21.37 11.87
C PRO A 155 -10.19 -22.87 12.08
N VAL A 156 -9.49 -23.54 11.17
CA VAL A 156 -8.93 -24.87 11.38
C VAL A 156 -9.93 -26.02 11.43
N VAL A 157 -10.11 -26.66 10.32
CA VAL A 157 -10.25 -28.12 10.34
C VAL A 157 -8.91 -28.66 10.86
N VAL A 158 -8.96 -29.31 12.02
CA VAL A 158 -7.81 -29.93 12.68
C VAL A 158 -7.01 -30.74 11.66
N GLY A 159 -5.78 -30.31 11.37
CA GLY A 159 -4.86 -31.00 10.45
C GLY A 159 -4.48 -30.27 9.17
N ARG A 160 -5.00 -29.07 8.89
CA ARG A 160 -4.49 -28.20 7.81
C ARG A 160 -3.68 -27.04 8.39
N THR A 161 -2.46 -26.90 7.93
CA THR A 161 -1.57 -25.77 8.22
C THR A 161 -2.24 -24.47 7.81
N ALA A 162 -2.04 -23.40 8.59
CA ALA A 162 -2.50 -22.07 8.28
C ALA A 162 -2.27 -21.75 6.79
N THR A 163 -3.34 -21.39 6.10
CA THR A 163 -3.36 -21.31 4.65
C THR A 163 -2.39 -20.24 4.17
N SER A 164 -1.38 -20.68 3.43
CA SER A 164 -0.53 -19.77 2.67
C SER A 164 -1.37 -19.00 1.65
N VAL A 165 -0.97 -17.76 1.36
CA VAL A 165 -1.56 -16.96 0.27
C VAL A 165 -1.76 -17.84 -0.96
N PRO A 166 -2.96 -17.86 -1.57
CA PRO A 166 -3.21 -18.72 -2.73
C PRO A 166 -2.17 -18.47 -3.83
N MET A 167 -1.64 -19.53 -4.43
CA MET A 167 -0.65 -19.43 -5.52
C MET A 167 -1.13 -18.54 -6.67
N THR A 168 -2.43 -18.47 -6.89
CA THR A 168 -3.08 -17.60 -7.88
C THR A 168 -2.82 -16.12 -7.56
N VAL A 169 -2.95 -15.72 -6.28
CA VAL A 169 -2.69 -14.35 -5.84
C VAL A 169 -1.23 -13.99 -6.07
N ASP A 170 -0.29 -14.85 -5.66
CA ASP A 170 1.15 -14.60 -5.86
C ASP A 170 1.52 -14.47 -7.35
N SER A 171 0.93 -15.29 -8.21
CA SER A 171 1.08 -15.20 -9.67
C SER A 171 0.57 -13.86 -10.24
N LEU A 172 -0.55 -13.34 -9.76
CA LEU A 172 -1.12 -12.07 -10.20
C LEU A 172 -0.26 -10.87 -9.78
N ILE A 173 0.23 -10.87 -8.53
CA ILE A 173 0.96 -9.73 -7.99
C ILE A 173 2.46 -9.76 -8.28
N SER A 174 3.02 -10.90 -8.69
CA SER A 174 4.46 -11.04 -8.94
C SER A 174 5.01 -9.98 -9.91
N PRO A 175 4.35 -9.64 -11.04
CA PRO A 175 4.80 -8.59 -11.94
C PRO A 175 4.69 -7.17 -11.38
N LEU A 176 3.93 -7.00 -10.28
CA LEU A 176 3.71 -5.71 -9.65
C LEU A 176 4.73 -5.43 -8.53
N LYS A 177 5.49 -6.43 -8.09
CA LYS A 177 6.45 -6.28 -7.00
C LYS A 177 7.50 -5.24 -7.36
N THR A 178 7.66 -4.24 -6.52
CA THR A 178 8.75 -3.27 -6.62
C THR A 178 9.89 -3.66 -5.70
N TRP A 179 11.12 -3.53 -6.21
CA TRP A 179 12.32 -3.78 -5.41
C TRP A 179 12.55 -2.58 -4.50
N VAL A 180 12.05 -2.64 -3.28
CA VAL A 180 12.44 -1.72 -2.23
C VAL A 180 13.45 -2.45 -1.37
N TRP A 181 14.63 -1.89 -1.19
CA TRP A 181 15.66 -2.45 -0.33
C TRP A 181 15.12 -2.62 1.08
N ARG A 182 15.27 -3.83 1.60
CA ARG A 182 15.04 -4.11 3.03
C ARG A 182 16.25 -3.70 3.83
#